data_ddd3e75128ac60b54004b03223853429
#
_entry.id   ddd3e75128ac60b54004b03223853429
#
_cell.length_a   1.000
_cell.length_b   1.000
_cell.length_c   1.000
_cell.angle_alpha   90.00
_cell.angle_beta   90.00
_cell.angle_gamma   90.00
#
_symmetry.space_group_name_H-M   'P 1'
#
loop_
_entity.id
_entity.type
_entity.pdbx_description
1 polymer ?
#
loop_
_entity_poly.entity_id
_entity_poly.type
_entity_poly.pdbx_seq_one_letter_code
_entity_poly.pdbx_strand_id
1 'polypeptide(L)'
;MSIRVIQWGSGNVGRSALRTVAQHPDMDLVGLMVNSAEKVGSDIGTFAGTADLGVLATDDLDDIVGIDADVVLHMPLPSLVYGDDPGADLDNFCVLLASGKHVVTTVGYMYPQVYGDDVMDRLSAACREGGVTFHGTGAN
;
A
#
# COMPACT_ATOMS: atom_id res chain seq x y z
N MET A 1 18.56 -2.76 11.67
CA MET A 1 17.09 -3.03 11.71
C MET A 1 16.49 -2.64 10.38
N SER A 2 15.79 -3.54 9.74
CA SER A 2 15.14 -3.26 8.45
C SER A 2 13.65 -3.00 8.62
N ILE A 3 13.15 -2.03 7.86
CA ILE A 3 11.73 -1.76 7.75
C ILE A 3 11.18 -2.64 6.63
N ARG A 4 10.16 -3.45 6.93
CA ARG A 4 9.54 -4.33 5.94
C ARG A 4 8.41 -3.59 5.24
N VAL A 5 8.52 -3.49 3.93
CA VAL A 5 7.67 -2.65 3.09
C VAL A 5 6.88 -3.49 2.11
N ILE A 6 5.57 -3.24 2.05
CA ILE A 6 4.71 -3.71 0.97
C ILE A 6 4.46 -2.53 0.03
N GLN A 7 4.67 -2.74 -1.26
CA GLN A 7 4.28 -1.78 -2.28
C GLN A 7 2.90 -2.13 -2.81
N TRP A 8 2.02 -1.15 -2.90
CA TRP A 8 0.71 -1.31 -3.51
C TRP A 8 0.63 -0.42 -4.74
N GLY A 9 0.63 -1.04 -5.90
CA GLY A 9 0.64 -0.36 -7.19
C GLY A 9 2.00 -0.45 -7.88
N SER A 10 1.97 -0.71 -9.17
CA SER A 10 3.17 -0.90 -10.00
C SER A 10 3.17 -0.03 -11.26
N GLY A 11 2.40 1.07 -11.25
CA GLY A 11 2.44 2.09 -12.29
C GLY A 11 3.73 2.92 -12.18
N ASN A 12 3.79 4.06 -12.86
CA ASN A 12 5.02 4.87 -12.90
C ASN A 12 5.51 5.29 -11.52
N VAL A 13 4.61 5.77 -10.66
CA VAL A 13 4.96 6.17 -9.29
C VAL A 13 5.36 4.96 -8.47
N GLY A 14 4.57 3.87 -8.55
CA GLY A 14 4.84 2.64 -7.82
C GLY A 14 6.16 2.00 -8.20
N ARG A 15 6.53 2.00 -9.47
CA ARG A 15 7.82 1.45 -9.92
C ARG A 15 9.00 2.26 -9.41
N SER A 16 8.87 3.59 -9.36
CA SER A 16 9.90 4.45 -8.77
C SER A 16 10.09 4.12 -7.29
N ALA A 17 9.00 3.97 -6.55
CA ALA A 17 9.05 3.58 -5.14
C ALA A 17 9.66 2.19 -4.96
N LEU A 18 9.27 1.22 -5.79
CA LEU A 18 9.83 -0.14 -5.75
C LEU A 18 11.35 -0.13 -5.89
N ARG A 19 11.89 0.62 -6.86
CA ARG A 19 13.34 0.73 -7.04
C ARG A 19 14.00 1.33 -5.82
N THR A 20 13.43 2.41 -5.30
CA THR A 20 14.00 3.11 -4.14
C THR A 20 14.04 2.18 -2.93
N VAL A 21 12.95 1.48 -2.64
CA VAL A 21 12.89 0.55 -1.51
C VAL A 21 13.87 -0.62 -1.71
N ALA A 22 13.89 -1.21 -2.91
CA ALA A 22 14.75 -2.35 -3.20
C ALA A 22 16.24 -2.02 -3.05
N GLN A 23 16.63 -0.77 -3.28
CA GLN A 23 18.02 -0.31 -3.18
C GLN A 23 18.37 0.27 -1.81
N HIS A 24 17.37 0.48 -0.95
CA HIS A 24 17.61 1.10 0.35
C HIS A 24 18.16 0.08 1.34
N PRO A 25 19.30 0.36 2.01
CA PRO A 25 19.93 -0.61 2.89
C PRO A 25 19.14 -0.96 4.13
N ASP A 26 18.21 -0.09 4.55
CA ASP A 26 17.42 -0.26 5.77
C ASP A 26 15.98 -0.67 5.50
N MET A 27 15.65 -1.03 4.27
CA MET A 27 14.30 -1.46 3.87
C MET A 27 14.33 -2.79 3.16
N ASP A 28 13.36 -3.64 3.48
CA ASP A 28 13.13 -4.92 2.79
C ASP A 28 11.79 -4.86 2.06
N LEU A 29 11.81 -5.11 0.76
CA LEU A 29 10.58 -5.21 -0.03
C LEU A 29 10.01 -6.61 0.13
N VAL A 30 8.86 -6.73 0.81
CA VAL A 30 8.28 -8.03 1.20
C VAL A 30 6.97 -8.36 0.52
N GLY A 31 6.41 -7.46 -0.27
CA GLY A 31 5.17 -7.72 -0.99
C GLY A 31 4.87 -6.67 -2.04
N LEU A 32 4.04 -7.04 -2.99
CA LEU A 32 3.56 -6.15 -4.04
C LEU A 32 2.11 -6.50 -4.38
N MET A 33 1.22 -5.52 -4.24
CA MET A 33 -0.17 -5.61 -4.70
C MET A 33 -0.27 -5.01 -6.09
N VAL A 34 -0.84 -5.75 -7.02
CA VAL A 34 -1.06 -5.33 -8.41
C VAL A 34 -2.54 -5.46 -8.78
N ASN A 35 -2.99 -4.69 -9.77
CA ASN A 35 -4.37 -4.75 -10.25
C ASN A 35 -4.53 -5.52 -11.55
N SER A 36 -3.42 -5.83 -12.22
CA SER A 36 -3.44 -6.51 -13.50
C SER A 36 -3.20 -7.99 -13.31
N ALA A 37 -4.13 -8.83 -13.80
CA ALA A 37 -4.01 -10.27 -13.69
C ALA A 37 -2.73 -10.81 -14.33
N GLU A 38 -2.25 -10.17 -15.39
CA GLU A 38 -1.01 -10.57 -16.08
C GLU A 38 0.25 -10.33 -15.26
N LYS A 39 0.20 -9.46 -14.25
CA LYS A 39 1.33 -9.20 -13.35
C LYS A 39 1.36 -10.15 -12.15
N VAL A 40 0.24 -10.77 -11.82
CA VAL A 40 0.14 -11.70 -10.69
C VAL A 40 1.07 -12.89 -10.90
N GLY A 41 1.79 -13.26 -9.87
CA GLY A 41 2.72 -14.39 -9.90
C GLY A 41 4.10 -14.06 -10.45
N SER A 42 4.33 -12.85 -10.93
CA SER A 42 5.67 -12.38 -11.33
C SER A 42 6.49 -12.04 -10.11
N ASP A 43 7.81 -12.32 -10.18
CA ASP A 43 8.70 -11.90 -9.10
C ASP A 43 8.76 -10.37 -9.03
N ILE A 44 8.71 -9.83 -7.82
CA ILE A 44 8.67 -8.38 -7.62
C ILE A 44 9.96 -7.69 -8.08
N GLY A 45 11.06 -8.42 -8.17
CA GLY A 45 12.32 -7.91 -8.74
C GLY A 45 12.17 -7.44 -10.18
N THR A 46 11.26 -8.05 -10.94
CA THR A 46 10.95 -7.62 -12.31
C THR A 46 10.49 -6.18 -12.37
N PHE A 47 9.65 -5.76 -11.42
CA PHE A 47 9.12 -4.40 -11.37
C PHE A 47 10.09 -3.42 -10.69
N ALA A 48 10.91 -3.93 -9.78
CA ALA A 48 11.90 -3.13 -9.07
C ALA A 48 13.19 -2.91 -9.86
N GLY A 49 13.37 -3.61 -10.97
CA GLY A 49 14.59 -3.52 -11.78
C GLY A 49 15.78 -4.24 -11.15
N THR A 50 15.51 -5.28 -10.37
CA THR A 50 16.54 -6.10 -9.71
C THR A 50 16.47 -7.55 -10.19
N ALA A 51 17.42 -8.37 -9.75
CA ALA A 51 17.29 -9.82 -9.83
C ALA A 51 16.09 -10.28 -8.99
N ASP A 52 15.69 -11.54 -9.16
CA ASP A 52 14.57 -12.10 -8.42
C ASP A 52 14.77 -11.97 -6.90
N LEU A 53 13.73 -11.48 -6.23
CA LEU A 53 13.72 -11.30 -4.78
C LEU A 53 13.05 -12.45 -4.02
N GLY A 54 12.46 -13.40 -4.77
CA GLY A 54 11.78 -14.55 -4.17
C GLY A 54 10.38 -14.23 -3.64
N VAL A 55 9.82 -13.09 -3.99
CA VAL A 55 8.48 -12.66 -3.59
C VAL A 55 7.65 -12.42 -4.84
N LEU A 56 6.43 -12.96 -4.89
CA LEU A 56 5.56 -12.89 -6.06
C LEU A 56 4.49 -11.81 -5.86
N ALA A 57 4.22 -11.06 -6.93
CA ALA A 57 3.14 -10.09 -6.94
C ALA A 57 1.79 -10.79 -6.80
N THR A 58 0.86 -10.17 -6.09
CA THR A 58 -0.49 -10.69 -5.84
C THR A 58 -1.54 -9.62 -6.11
N ASP A 59 -2.77 -10.03 -6.41
CA ASP A 59 -3.93 -9.15 -6.47
C ASP A 59 -4.94 -9.45 -5.35
N ASP A 60 -4.57 -10.30 -4.40
CA ASP A 60 -5.42 -10.75 -3.30
C ASP A 60 -5.07 -9.98 -2.02
N LEU A 61 -6.04 -9.23 -1.50
CA LEU A 61 -5.88 -8.49 -0.24
C LEU A 61 -5.52 -9.41 0.92
N ASP A 62 -6.08 -10.61 0.97
CA ASP A 62 -5.79 -11.56 2.05
C ASP A 62 -4.31 -11.96 2.06
N ASP A 63 -3.70 -12.11 0.89
CA ASP A 63 -2.26 -12.37 0.80
C ASP A 63 -1.46 -11.22 1.40
N ILE A 64 -1.85 -9.98 1.10
CA ILE A 64 -1.18 -8.77 1.62
C ILE A 64 -1.34 -8.67 3.14
N VAL A 65 -2.54 -8.89 3.65
CA VAL A 65 -2.82 -8.83 5.09
C VAL A 65 -2.00 -9.87 5.85
N GLY A 66 -1.79 -11.05 5.25
CA GLY A 66 -1.02 -12.13 5.83
C GLY A 66 0.49 -11.91 5.87
N ILE A 67 1.01 -10.92 5.17
CA ILE A 67 2.44 -10.61 5.20
C ILE A 67 2.78 -9.86 6.49
N ASP A 68 3.81 -10.30 7.17
CA ASP A 68 4.36 -9.60 8.33
C ASP A 68 5.20 -8.42 7.83
N ALA A 69 4.61 -7.23 7.84
CA ALA A 69 5.22 -6.01 7.33
C ALA A 69 4.94 -4.82 8.25
N ASP A 70 5.80 -3.81 8.16
CA ASP A 70 5.70 -2.61 8.98
C ASP A 70 4.85 -1.54 8.31
N VAL A 71 4.95 -1.40 6.98
CA VAL A 71 4.29 -0.32 6.25
C VAL A 71 3.86 -0.77 4.86
N VAL A 72 2.72 -0.22 4.42
CA VAL A 72 2.23 -0.32 3.04
C VAL A 72 2.36 1.04 2.37
N LEU A 73 3.07 1.09 1.25
CA LEU A 73 3.12 2.25 0.38
C LEU A 73 2.01 2.10 -0.66
N HIS A 74 0.93 2.85 -0.47
CA HIS A 74 -0.29 2.73 -1.27
C HIS A 74 -0.29 3.78 -2.38
N MET A 75 -0.04 3.35 -3.61
CA MET A 75 0.18 4.23 -4.76
C MET A 75 -0.58 3.78 -6.03
N PRO A 76 -1.83 3.33 -5.92
CA PRO A 76 -2.64 3.00 -7.09
C PRO A 76 -3.31 4.26 -7.66
N LEU A 77 -4.08 4.10 -8.72
CA LEU A 77 -5.01 5.15 -9.15
C LEU A 77 -6.10 5.33 -8.08
N PRO A 78 -6.46 6.59 -7.75
CA PRO A 78 -7.42 6.85 -6.69
C PRO A 78 -8.82 6.28 -7.00
N SER A 79 -9.39 5.52 -6.07
CA SER A 79 -10.72 4.93 -6.25
C SER A 79 -11.84 5.96 -6.27
N LEU A 80 -11.62 7.14 -5.67
CA LEU A 80 -12.58 8.25 -5.72
C LEU A 80 -12.80 8.79 -7.14
N VAL A 81 -11.83 8.58 -8.03
CA VAL A 81 -11.85 9.10 -9.40
C VAL A 81 -11.98 7.98 -10.41
N TYR A 82 -11.35 6.85 -10.17
CA TYR A 82 -11.24 5.72 -11.09
C TYR A 82 -11.88 4.47 -10.48
N GLY A 83 -12.38 3.59 -11.35
CA GLY A 83 -12.99 2.33 -10.93
C GLY A 83 -14.45 2.47 -10.56
N ASP A 84 -15.05 1.35 -10.13
CA ASP A 84 -16.47 1.22 -9.88
C ASP A 84 -16.87 1.41 -8.42
N ASP A 85 -15.89 1.39 -7.50
CA ASP A 85 -16.14 1.51 -6.07
C ASP A 85 -15.32 2.67 -5.49
N PRO A 86 -15.93 3.86 -5.32
CA PRO A 86 -15.22 5.02 -4.75
C PRO A 86 -14.72 4.80 -3.32
N GLY A 87 -15.34 3.89 -2.57
CA GLY A 87 -14.94 3.58 -1.19
C GLY A 87 -13.82 2.55 -1.06
N ALA A 88 -13.34 2.00 -2.17
CA ALA A 88 -12.37 0.90 -2.13
C ALA A 88 -11.08 1.27 -1.41
N ASP A 89 -10.52 2.46 -1.67
CA ASP A 89 -9.28 2.87 -1.02
C ASP A 89 -9.45 2.97 0.50
N LEU A 90 -10.52 3.61 0.96
CA LEU A 90 -10.77 3.74 2.39
C LEU A 90 -10.97 2.37 3.06
N ASP A 91 -11.72 1.49 2.42
CA ASP A 91 -11.93 0.13 2.93
C ASP A 91 -10.60 -0.60 3.07
N ASN A 92 -9.73 -0.49 2.06
CA ASN A 92 -8.41 -1.10 2.08
C ASN A 92 -7.52 -0.51 3.17
N PHE A 93 -7.52 0.82 3.35
CA PHE A 93 -6.76 1.45 4.44
C PHE A 93 -7.17 0.88 5.79
N CYS A 94 -8.46 0.77 6.05
CA CYS A 94 -8.96 0.29 7.33
C CYS A 94 -8.54 -1.16 7.60
N VAL A 95 -8.59 -2.02 6.60
CA VAL A 95 -8.16 -3.42 6.73
C VAL A 95 -6.66 -3.51 7.01
N LEU A 96 -5.85 -2.76 6.26
CA LEU A 96 -4.40 -2.77 6.41
C LEU A 96 -3.96 -2.22 7.78
N LEU A 97 -4.54 -1.10 8.19
CA LEU A 97 -4.24 -0.47 9.48
C LEU A 97 -4.62 -1.39 10.64
N ALA A 98 -5.83 -1.95 10.61
CA ALA A 98 -6.30 -2.85 11.65
C ALA A 98 -5.44 -4.12 11.76
N SER A 99 -4.81 -4.54 10.67
CA SER A 99 -3.89 -5.69 10.65
C SER A 99 -2.51 -5.38 11.22
N GLY A 100 -2.25 -4.14 11.62
CA GLY A 100 -1.00 -3.75 12.26
C GLY A 100 0.06 -3.19 11.32
N LYS A 101 -0.34 -2.66 10.16
CA LYS A 101 0.57 -2.07 9.19
C LYS A 101 0.31 -0.56 9.10
N HIS A 102 1.38 0.23 9.16
CA HIS A 102 1.28 1.64 8.82
C HIS A 102 0.92 1.78 7.34
N VAL A 103 0.16 2.82 6.99
CA VAL A 103 -0.18 3.09 5.60
C VAL A 103 0.25 4.50 5.23
N VAL A 104 1.00 4.62 4.13
CA VAL A 104 1.34 5.88 3.48
C VAL A 104 0.73 5.82 2.09
N THR A 105 -0.12 6.78 1.74
CA THR A 105 -0.80 6.79 0.44
C THR A 105 -0.55 8.09 -0.33
N THR A 106 -0.50 7.96 -1.65
CA THR A 106 -0.42 9.10 -2.58
C THR A 106 -1.77 9.45 -3.21
N VAL A 107 -2.84 8.74 -2.87
CA VAL A 107 -4.14 8.94 -3.54
C VAL A 107 -4.98 10.07 -2.92
N GLY A 108 -4.44 10.80 -1.97
CA GLY A 108 -5.14 11.88 -1.27
C GLY A 108 -5.24 11.62 0.22
N TYR A 109 -6.34 12.05 0.84
CA TYR A 109 -6.56 11.88 2.28
C TYR A 109 -5.52 12.59 3.15
N MET A 110 -4.93 13.69 2.64
CA MET A 110 -3.97 14.51 3.41
C MET A 110 -4.63 15.13 4.63
N TYR A 111 -5.89 15.51 4.47
CA TYR A 111 -6.74 16.02 5.53
C TYR A 111 -8.01 15.17 5.58
N PRO A 112 -7.97 14.00 6.21
CA PRO A 112 -9.11 13.08 6.21
C PRO A 112 -10.41 13.70 6.73
N GLN A 113 -10.32 14.70 7.59
CA GLN A 113 -11.48 15.40 8.15
C GLN A 113 -12.34 16.10 7.09
N VAL A 114 -11.79 16.45 5.92
CA VAL A 114 -12.58 17.06 4.83
C VAL A 114 -13.49 16.05 4.14
N TYR A 115 -13.24 14.76 4.34
CA TYR A 115 -14.06 13.68 3.78
C TYR A 115 -15.26 13.33 4.68
N GLY A 116 -15.35 13.93 5.87
CA GLY A 116 -16.44 13.74 6.81
C GLY A 116 -16.01 12.99 8.09
N ASP A 117 -16.87 13.08 9.10
CA ASP A 117 -16.59 12.47 10.41
C ASP A 117 -16.52 10.94 10.33
N ASP A 118 -17.32 10.32 9.47
CA ASP A 118 -17.32 8.86 9.29
C ASP A 118 -15.97 8.37 8.80
N VAL A 119 -15.34 9.08 7.87
CA VAL A 119 -14.01 8.73 7.37
C VAL A 119 -12.97 8.86 8.48
N MET A 120 -12.99 9.98 9.21
CA MET A 120 -12.09 10.20 10.34
C MET A 120 -12.25 9.12 11.40
N ASP A 121 -13.48 8.79 11.76
CA ASP A 121 -13.77 7.80 12.80
C ASP A 121 -13.28 6.41 12.38
N ARG A 122 -13.52 6.02 11.14
CA ARG A 122 -13.06 4.74 10.61
C ARG A 122 -11.54 4.63 10.60
N LEU A 123 -10.85 5.65 10.10
CA LEU A 123 -9.38 5.66 10.06
C LEU A 123 -8.80 5.64 11.47
N SER A 124 -9.35 6.45 12.38
CA SER A 124 -8.89 6.52 13.77
C SER A 124 -9.09 5.18 14.48
N ALA A 125 -10.24 4.53 14.30
CA ALA A 125 -10.52 3.24 14.90
C ALA A 125 -9.57 2.15 14.39
N ALA A 126 -9.32 2.12 13.07
CA ALA A 126 -8.40 1.15 12.47
C ALA A 126 -6.96 1.36 12.95
N CYS A 127 -6.51 2.61 13.05
CA CYS A 127 -5.19 2.93 13.58
C CYS A 127 -5.03 2.47 15.03
N ARG A 128 -6.05 2.69 15.87
CA ARG A 128 -6.02 2.24 17.27
C ARG A 128 -6.01 0.73 17.38
N GLU A 129 -6.82 0.04 16.57
CA GLU A 129 -6.87 -1.41 16.57
C GLU A 129 -5.52 -2.03 16.22
N GLY A 130 -4.84 -1.51 15.20
CA GLY A 130 -3.55 -2.03 14.75
C GLY A 130 -2.35 -1.45 15.50
N GLY A 131 -2.53 -0.39 16.28
CA GLY A 131 -1.41 0.31 16.93
C GLY A 131 -0.49 1.01 15.93
N VAL A 132 -1.05 1.58 14.87
CA VAL A 132 -0.30 2.15 13.73
C VAL A 132 -0.82 3.52 13.35
N THR A 133 -0.17 4.13 12.34
CA THR A 133 -0.51 5.46 11.84
C THR A 133 -0.84 5.42 10.35
N PHE A 134 -1.65 6.39 9.94
CA PHE A 134 -2.02 6.63 8.55
C PHE A 134 -1.48 7.99 8.12
N HIS A 135 -0.89 8.05 6.91
CA HIS A 135 -0.41 9.30 6.34
C HIS A 135 -0.80 9.40 4.87
N GLY A 136 -1.56 10.44 4.52
CA GLY A 136 -1.85 10.79 3.15
C GLY A 136 -0.88 11.85 2.65
N THR A 137 -0.27 11.61 1.49
CA THR A 137 0.60 12.61 0.83
C THR A 137 -0.12 13.21 -0.37
N GLY A 138 0.33 14.40 -0.76
CA GLY A 138 -0.17 15.01 -1.98
C GLY A 138 0.32 14.25 -3.21
N ALA A 139 -0.62 13.91 -4.09
CA ALA A 139 -0.29 13.42 -5.42
C ALA A 139 -0.27 14.62 -6.35
N ASN A 140 0.88 15.05 -6.73
CA ASN A 140 1.04 16.15 -7.68
C ASN A 140 1.55 15.64 -9.01
#